data_4b7cbac586c38dc577b9e53c3e8794a6
#
_entry.id   4b7cbac586c38dc577b9e53c3e8794a6
#
_cell.length_a   1.000
_cell.length_b   1.000
_cell.length_c   1.000
_cell.angle_alpha   90.00
_cell.angle_beta   90.00
_cell.angle_gamma   90.00
#
_symmetry.space_group_name_H-M   'P 1'
#
loop_
_entity.id
_entity.type
_entity.pdbx_description
1 polymer ?
#
loop_
_entity_poly.entity_id
_entity_poly.type
_entity_poly.pdbx_seq_one_letter_code
_entity_poly.pdbx_strand_id
1 'polypeptide(L)'
;AVAEPQKDISSIDTRQAGESLVMKESKKVVVEFLEAKTEADVEGLIRTPEVSVPRMRAWYDKDPWVTPGVRVAGHKNNIIINDDTITMDVQLDNFDIKKIAVVKTVAGYKVDWESWVAWTSVNWQELFDLRPTDPVEVRVLCKRVNYYNRVFNDSTKWFAVRLSHPYSDKSIYGYIDSESPQFHRFITDLVREKEVSATLKIRYPQNSPVGNQVSIVEHMQPGWVRPAASNHEAESPSAH
;
A
#
# COMPACT_ATOMS: atom_id res chain seq x y z
N ALA A 1 -41.44 -24.56 35.92
CA ALA A 1 -40.47 -25.00 34.91
C ALA A 1 -40.26 -23.84 33.98
N VAL A 2 -39.09 -23.16 34.10
CA VAL A 2 -38.66 -22.07 33.23
C VAL A 2 -37.83 -22.72 32.14
N ALA A 3 -38.26 -22.54 30.89
CA ALA A 3 -37.51 -23.03 29.73
C ALA A 3 -36.26 -22.17 29.52
N GLU A 4 -35.08 -22.79 29.49
CA GLU A 4 -33.82 -22.14 29.07
C GLU A 4 -33.88 -21.77 27.59
N PRO A 5 -33.34 -20.62 27.20
CA PRO A 5 -33.29 -20.25 25.79
C PRO A 5 -32.26 -21.13 25.05
N GLN A 6 -32.74 -21.87 24.06
CA GLN A 6 -31.85 -22.57 23.10
C GLN A 6 -30.92 -21.59 22.43
N LYS A 7 -29.61 -21.74 22.68
CA LYS A 7 -28.56 -21.05 21.97
C LYS A 7 -28.58 -21.48 20.50
N ASP A 8 -28.81 -20.52 19.63
CA ASP A 8 -28.79 -20.74 18.18
C ASP A 8 -27.34 -21.04 17.71
N ILE A 9 -27.03 -22.33 17.59
CA ILE A 9 -25.73 -22.89 17.25
C ILE A 9 -25.46 -22.74 15.73
N SER A 10 -26.49 -22.45 14.92
CA SER A 10 -26.37 -22.41 13.46
C SER A 10 -25.58 -21.20 12.92
N SER A 11 -25.59 -20.06 13.64
CA SER A 11 -24.92 -18.84 13.22
C SER A 11 -23.42 -18.84 13.49
N ILE A 12 -22.95 -19.60 14.48
CA ILE A 12 -21.53 -19.67 14.87
C ILE A 12 -20.74 -20.53 13.88
N ASP A 13 -21.34 -21.64 13.45
CA ASP A 13 -20.68 -22.62 12.56
C ASP A 13 -20.50 -22.08 11.14
N THR A 14 -21.45 -21.28 10.65
CA THR A 14 -21.37 -20.68 9.30
C THR A 14 -20.32 -19.57 9.22
N ARG A 15 -20.11 -18.77 10.28
CA ARG A 15 -19.05 -17.76 10.34
C ARG A 15 -17.66 -18.38 10.39
N GLN A 16 -17.44 -19.39 11.23
CA GLN A 16 -16.13 -20.07 11.32
C GLN A 16 -15.79 -20.83 10.03
N ALA A 17 -16.76 -21.47 9.39
CA ALA A 17 -16.56 -22.14 8.11
C ALA A 17 -16.28 -21.13 6.99
N GLY A 18 -16.95 -19.98 6.95
CA GLY A 18 -16.71 -18.90 5.99
C GLY A 18 -15.33 -18.25 6.16
N GLU A 19 -14.91 -17.94 7.36
CA GLU A 19 -13.57 -17.44 7.67
C GLU A 19 -12.49 -18.43 7.25
N SER A 20 -12.66 -19.71 7.51
CA SER A 20 -11.73 -20.77 7.11
C SER A 20 -11.59 -20.86 5.58
N LEU A 21 -12.67 -20.77 4.81
CA LEU A 21 -12.65 -20.80 3.36
C LEU A 21 -11.95 -19.57 2.76
N VAL A 22 -12.32 -18.39 3.23
CA VAL A 22 -11.70 -17.12 2.85
C VAL A 22 -10.19 -17.15 3.06
N MET A 23 -9.77 -17.64 4.22
CA MET A 23 -8.35 -17.78 4.54
C MET A 23 -7.63 -18.77 3.63
N LYS A 24 -8.26 -19.90 3.35
CA LYS A 24 -7.70 -20.93 2.47
C LYS A 24 -7.50 -20.40 1.05
N GLU A 25 -8.51 -19.72 0.49
CA GLU A 25 -8.46 -19.14 -0.85
C GLU A 25 -7.42 -18.03 -0.92
N SER A 26 -7.36 -17.15 0.07
CA SER A 26 -6.38 -16.05 0.13
C SER A 26 -4.94 -16.58 0.21
N LYS A 27 -4.68 -17.56 1.06
CA LYS A 27 -3.36 -18.19 1.18
C LYS A 27 -2.96 -18.89 -0.11
N LYS A 28 -3.90 -19.56 -0.79
CA LYS A 28 -3.65 -20.22 -2.07
C LYS A 28 -3.12 -19.22 -3.10
N VAL A 29 -3.81 -18.11 -3.31
CA VAL A 29 -3.40 -17.06 -4.27
C VAL A 29 -2.04 -16.47 -3.90
N VAL A 30 -1.78 -16.25 -2.61
CA VAL A 30 -0.47 -15.78 -2.12
C VAL A 30 0.64 -16.76 -2.44
N VAL A 31 0.43 -18.06 -2.22
CA VAL A 31 1.43 -19.09 -2.52
C VAL A 31 1.68 -19.16 -4.03
N GLU A 32 0.63 -19.21 -4.86
CA GLU A 32 0.74 -19.22 -6.32
C GLU A 32 1.52 -18.00 -6.84
N PHE A 33 1.28 -16.81 -6.29
CA PHE A 33 2.00 -15.59 -6.63
C PHE A 33 3.48 -15.64 -6.25
N LEU A 34 3.80 -16.11 -5.04
CA LEU A 34 5.18 -16.15 -4.55
C LEU A 34 6.02 -17.28 -5.15
N GLU A 35 5.39 -18.34 -5.69
CA GLU A 35 6.02 -19.44 -6.38
C GLU A 35 6.09 -19.28 -7.90
N ALA A 36 5.48 -18.23 -8.45
CA ALA A 36 5.50 -17.92 -9.88
C ALA A 36 6.94 -17.81 -10.40
N LYS A 37 7.21 -18.35 -11.59
CA LYS A 37 8.56 -18.40 -12.17
C LYS A 37 8.85 -17.20 -13.06
N THR A 38 7.82 -16.61 -13.64
CA THR A 38 7.94 -15.47 -14.55
C THR A 38 6.91 -14.39 -14.19
N GLU A 39 7.12 -13.16 -14.67
CA GLU A 39 6.14 -12.11 -14.52
C GLU A 39 4.80 -12.45 -15.21
N ALA A 40 4.85 -13.21 -16.32
CA ALA A 40 3.65 -13.64 -17.03
C ALA A 40 2.78 -14.57 -16.18
N ASP A 41 3.38 -15.40 -15.32
CA ASP A 41 2.64 -16.29 -14.41
C ASP A 41 1.84 -15.52 -13.38
N VAL A 42 2.28 -14.31 -13.01
CA VAL A 42 1.60 -13.49 -11.99
C VAL A 42 0.48 -12.60 -12.57
N GLU A 43 0.41 -12.38 -13.88
CA GLU A 43 -0.61 -11.50 -14.50
C GLU A 43 -2.04 -11.90 -14.11
N GLY A 44 -2.32 -13.22 -14.05
CA GLY A 44 -3.62 -13.76 -13.64
C GLY A 44 -3.89 -13.72 -12.14
N LEU A 45 -2.88 -13.44 -11.32
CA LEU A 45 -2.95 -13.46 -9.85
C LEU A 45 -3.05 -12.07 -9.22
N ILE A 46 -2.81 -11.01 -10.00
CA ILE A 46 -2.84 -9.63 -9.52
C ILE A 46 -4.18 -8.96 -9.78
N ARG A 47 -4.51 -7.96 -8.95
CA ARG A 47 -5.71 -7.13 -9.15
C ARG A 47 -5.48 -6.08 -10.22
N THR A 48 -6.57 -5.64 -10.87
CA THR A 48 -6.55 -4.58 -11.90
C THR A 48 -5.43 -4.78 -12.93
N PRO A 49 -5.36 -5.95 -13.62
CA PRO A 49 -4.24 -6.27 -14.49
C PRO A 49 -4.07 -5.25 -15.63
N GLU A 50 -5.15 -4.60 -16.07
CA GLU A 50 -5.12 -3.54 -17.08
C GLU A 50 -4.28 -2.32 -16.66
N VAL A 51 -4.11 -2.09 -15.36
CA VAL A 51 -3.28 -1.02 -14.80
C VAL A 51 -1.94 -1.56 -14.30
N SER A 52 -1.98 -2.69 -13.59
CA SER A 52 -0.80 -3.24 -12.89
C SER A 52 0.19 -3.92 -13.84
N VAL A 53 -0.28 -4.59 -14.91
CA VAL A 53 0.61 -5.29 -15.86
C VAL A 53 1.56 -4.32 -16.59
N PRO A 54 1.11 -3.19 -17.17
CA PRO A 54 2.04 -2.23 -17.76
C PRO A 54 3.08 -1.67 -16.76
N ARG A 55 2.66 -1.42 -15.51
CA ARG A 55 3.55 -0.98 -14.44
C ARG A 55 4.57 -2.05 -14.06
N MET A 56 4.10 -3.28 -13.95
CA MET A 56 4.91 -4.45 -13.62
C MET A 56 5.98 -4.70 -14.70
N ARG A 57 5.63 -4.65 -15.96
CA ARG A 57 6.58 -4.78 -17.08
C ARG A 57 7.65 -3.70 -17.05
N ALA A 58 7.25 -2.44 -16.87
CA ALA A 58 8.21 -1.33 -16.75
C ALA A 58 9.11 -1.43 -15.51
N TRP A 59 8.59 -2.01 -14.42
CA TRP A 59 9.35 -2.28 -13.20
C TRP A 59 10.40 -3.37 -13.42
N TYR A 60 9.99 -4.51 -13.98
CA TYR A 60 10.87 -5.67 -14.18
C TYR A 60 11.76 -5.58 -15.43
N ASP A 61 11.57 -4.59 -16.28
CA ASP A 61 12.54 -4.24 -17.34
C ASP A 61 13.89 -3.81 -16.73
N LYS A 62 13.85 -3.16 -15.56
CA LYS A 62 15.04 -2.68 -14.84
C LYS A 62 15.53 -3.64 -13.75
N ASP A 63 14.62 -4.39 -13.14
CA ASP A 63 14.89 -5.31 -12.03
C ASP A 63 14.13 -6.63 -12.29
N PRO A 64 14.69 -7.56 -13.06
CA PRO A 64 13.99 -8.75 -13.53
C PRO A 64 13.33 -9.56 -12.41
N TRP A 65 12.19 -10.17 -12.71
CA TRP A 65 11.46 -11.02 -11.78
C TRP A 65 12.36 -12.14 -11.23
N VAL A 66 12.44 -12.17 -9.92
CA VAL A 66 13.05 -13.29 -9.19
C VAL A 66 11.96 -13.92 -8.34
N THR A 67 11.76 -15.24 -8.51
CA THR A 67 10.78 -15.98 -7.72
C THR A 67 11.08 -15.81 -6.23
N PRO A 68 10.18 -15.18 -5.45
CA PRO A 68 10.44 -14.95 -4.03
C PRO A 68 10.51 -16.26 -3.23
N GLY A 69 9.71 -17.25 -3.62
CA GLY A 69 9.47 -18.46 -2.87
C GLY A 69 8.72 -18.21 -1.57
N VAL A 70 8.09 -19.22 -0.99
CA VAL A 70 7.35 -19.07 0.26
C VAL A 70 7.48 -20.30 1.16
N ARG A 71 7.93 -20.08 2.38
CA ARG A 71 7.97 -21.09 3.43
C ARG A 71 6.66 -21.18 4.20
N VAL A 72 6.08 -20.02 4.55
CA VAL A 72 4.85 -19.93 5.35
C VAL A 72 4.01 -18.73 4.91
N ALA A 73 2.78 -18.98 4.51
CA ALA A 73 1.76 -17.95 4.30
C ALA A 73 0.90 -17.80 5.58
N GLY A 74 0.74 -16.58 6.08
CA GLY A 74 0.13 -16.29 7.37
C GLY A 74 1.05 -16.63 8.54
N HIS A 75 2.29 -16.18 8.47
CA HIS A 75 3.31 -16.42 9.50
C HIS A 75 2.82 -15.92 10.87
N LYS A 76 2.98 -16.77 11.90
CA LYS A 76 2.52 -16.51 13.29
C LYS A 76 1.05 -16.10 13.40
N ASN A 77 0.20 -16.50 12.46
CA ASN A 77 -1.21 -16.09 12.37
C ASN A 77 -1.41 -14.56 12.34
N ASN A 78 -0.39 -13.81 11.88
CA ASN A 78 -0.51 -12.37 11.70
C ASN A 78 -1.26 -12.07 10.41
N ILE A 79 -2.58 -11.98 10.54
CA ILE A 79 -3.53 -11.80 9.44
C ILE A 79 -4.54 -10.75 9.88
N ILE A 80 -4.73 -9.75 9.03
CA ILE A 80 -5.68 -8.65 9.25
C ILE A 80 -6.69 -8.71 8.11
N ILE A 81 -7.96 -8.74 8.45
CA ILE A 81 -9.07 -8.71 7.50
C ILE A 81 -9.79 -7.37 7.67
N ASN A 82 -9.80 -6.57 6.62
CA ASN A 82 -10.52 -5.31 6.54
C ASN A 82 -11.37 -5.33 5.27
N ASP A 83 -12.70 -5.44 5.45
CA ASP A 83 -13.65 -5.50 4.34
C ASP A 83 -13.21 -6.52 3.26
N ASP A 84 -12.91 -6.04 2.06
CA ASP A 84 -12.49 -6.87 0.94
C ASP A 84 -10.98 -7.12 0.89
N THR A 85 -10.21 -6.63 1.86
CA THR A 85 -8.75 -6.74 1.89
C THR A 85 -8.28 -7.65 3.01
N ILE A 86 -7.40 -8.59 2.69
CA ILE A 86 -6.70 -9.45 3.65
C ILE A 86 -5.22 -9.17 3.53
N THR A 87 -4.62 -8.74 4.62
CA THR A 87 -3.17 -8.57 4.74
C THR A 87 -2.62 -9.65 5.64
N MET A 88 -1.56 -10.32 5.21
CA MET A 88 -0.91 -11.36 6.01
C MET A 88 0.62 -11.24 5.95
N ASP A 89 1.28 -11.69 7.01
CA ASP A 89 2.72 -11.87 7.00
C ASP A 89 3.06 -13.18 6.26
N VAL A 90 4.03 -13.11 5.36
CA VAL A 90 4.60 -14.28 4.67
C VAL A 90 6.07 -14.40 5.02
N GLN A 91 6.53 -15.61 5.27
CA GLN A 91 7.95 -15.90 5.37
C GLN A 91 8.44 -16.47 4.05
N LEU A 92 9.40 -15.77 3.43
CA LEU A 92 10.00 -16.14 2.16
C LEU A 92 11.08 -17.23 2.34
N ASP A 93 11.57 -17.78 1.23
CA ASP A 93 12.61 -18.83 1.26
C ASP A 93 13.94 -18.36 1.86
N ASN A 94 14.24 -17.07 1.72
CA ASN A 94 15.40 -16.42 2.36
C ASN A 94 15.18 -16.04 3.84
N PHE A 95 14.07 -16.49 4.46
CA PHE A 95 13.64 -16.22 5.82
C PHE A 95 13.16 -14.79 6.09
N ASP A 96 13.16 -13.90 5.12
CA ASP A 96 12.56 -12.57 5.28
C ASP A 96 11.05 -12.69 5.56
N ILE A 97 10.56 -11.81 6.41
CA ILE A 97 9.12 -11.67 6.68
C ILE A 97 8.63 -10.40 6.02
N LYS A 98 7.67 -10.55 5.12
CA LYS A 98 7.03 -9.43 4.41
C LYS A 98 5.51 -9.47 4.58
N LYS A 99 4.87 -8.31 4.47
CA LYS A 99 3.41 -8.21 4.38
C LYS A 99 2.97 -8.30 2.94
N ILE A 100 1.97 -9.15 2.68
CA ILE A 100 1.30 -9.23 1.38
C ILE A 100 -0.18 -8.97 1.56
N ALA A 101 -0.76 -8.23 0.64
CA ALA A 101 -2.19 -7.94 0.63
C ALA A 101 -2.86 -8.63 -0.56
N VAL A 102 -4.02 -9.24 -0.30
CA VAL A 102 -4.94 -9.73 -1.32
C VAL A 102 -6.27 -9.00 -1.18
N VAL A 103 -6.88 -8.70 -2.31
CA VAL A 103 -8.15 -8.00 -2.39
C VAL A 103 -9.18 -8.91 -3.06
N LYS A 104 -10.37 -8.97 -2.49
CA LYS A 104 -11.50 -9.68 -3.08
C LYS A 104 -11.98 -8.93 -4.32
N THR A 105 -12.11 -9.65 -5.43
CA THR A 105 -12.62 -9.16 -6.71
C THR A 105 -13.76 -10.07 -7.17
N VAL A 106 -14.41 -9.69 -8.26
CA VAL A 106 -15.42 -10.56 -8.91
C VAL A 106 -14.81 -11.89 -9.40
N ALA A 107 -13.50 -11.91 -9.67
CA ALA A 107 -12.75 -13.09 -10.11
C ALA A 107 -12.03 -13.82 -8.95
N GLY A 108 -12.45 -13.61 -7.69
CA GLY A 108 -11.82 -14.17 -6.50
C GLY A 108 -10.76 -13.25 -5.90
N TYR A 109 -9.95 -13.79 -5.00
CA TYR A 109 -8.86 -13.02 -4.37
C TYR A 109 -7.72 -12.79 -5.35
N LYS A 110 -7.15 -11.57 -5.32
CA LYS A 110 -6.04 -11.15 -6.17
C LYS A 110 -5.02 -10.38 -5.33
N VAL A 111 -3.73 -10.58 -5.64
CA VAL A 111 -2.64 -9.85 -4.96
C VAL A 111 -2.64 -8.39 -5.40
N ASP A 112 -2.48 -7.49 -4.43
CA ASP A 112 -2.16 -6.08 -4.69
C ASP A 112 -0.65 -5.94 -4.94
N TRP A 113 -0.25 -6.07 -6.22
CA TRP A 113 1.15 -6.06 -6.62
C TRP A 113 1.83 -4.74 -6.31
N GLU A 114 1.15 -3.61 -6.50
CA GLU A 114 1.71 -2.30 -6.21
C GLU A 114 2.09 -2.14 -4.73
N SER A 115 1.28 -2.71 -3.82
CA SER A 115 1.61 -2.70 -2.39
C SER A 115 2.75 -3.66 -2.07
N TRP A 116 2.85 -4.78 -2.76
CA TRP A 116 3.91 -5.78 -2.58
C TRP A 116 5.31 -5.23 -2.87
N VAL A 117 5.45 -4.48 -3.95
CA VAL A 117 6.73 -3.86 -4.35
C VAL A 117 6.89 -2.43 -3.84
N ALA A 118 5.93 -1.88 -3.10
CA ALA A 118 5.86 -0.46 -2.73
C ALA A 118 6.04 0.44 -3.96
N TRP A 119 5.27 0.16 -5.03
CA TRP A 119 5.41 0.79 -6.33
C TRP A 119 5.38 2.31 -6.27
N THR A 120 6.25 2.93 -7.04
CA THR A 120 6.34 4.37 -7.25
C THR A 120 6.29 4.68 -8.76
N SER A 121 5.66 5.79 -9.14
CA SER A 121 5.53 6.17 -10.57
C SER A 121 6.85 6.64 -11.20
N VAL A 122 7.85 6.93 -10.38
CA VAL A 122 9.24 7.20 -10.75
C VAL A 122 10.11 6.30 -9.88
N ASN A 123 11.11 5.65 -10.44
CA ASN A 123 12.01 4.81 -9.65
C ASN A 123 12.57 5.59 -8.46
N TRP A 124 12.49 5.01 -7.26
CA TRP A 124 12.88 5.69 -6.01
C TRP A 124 14.33 6.17 -6.03
N GLN A 125 15.25 5.42 -6.64
CA GLN A 125 16.66 5.82 -6.73
C GLN A 125 16.85 6.98 -7.71
N GLU A 126 16.10 6.98 -8.81
CA GLU A 126 16.16 8.01 -9.85
C GLU A 126 15.47 9.31 -9.43
N LEU A 127 14.54 9.24 -8.45
CA LEU A 127 13.78 10.40 -7.95
C LEU A 127 14.70 11.57 -7.52
N PHE A 128 15.85 11.25 -6.92
CA PHE A 128 16.80 12.24 -6.40
C PHE A 128 17.56 13.00 -7.52
N ASP A 129 17.71 12.37 -8.67
CA ASP A 129 18.40 12.93 -9.84
C ASP A 129 17.41 13.64 -10.77
N LEU A 130 16.26 13.00 -11.05
CA LEU A 130 15.22 13.52 -11.94
C LEU A 130 14.49 14.73 -11.37
N ARG A 131 14.26 14.77 -10.05
CA ARG A 131 13.60 15.87 -9.32
C ARG A 131 12.33 16.37 -9.99
N PRO A 132 11.32 15.51 -10.19
CA PRO A 132 10.11 15.88 -10.90
C PRO A 132 9.38 17.04 -10.20
N THR A 133 9.03 18.07 -10.96
CA THR A 133 8.22 19.21 -10.51
C THR A 133 6.74 18.94 -10.66
N ASP A 134 6.35 17.99 -11.52
CA ASP A 134 5.00 17.46 -11.59
C ASP A 134 4.79 16.41 -10.49
N PRO A 135 3.55 16.29 -9.96
CA PRO A 135 3.25 15.33 -8.90
C PRO A 135 3.50 13.88 -9.33
N VAL A 136 4.26 13.14 -8.53
CA VAL A 136 4.52 11.70 -8.71
C VAL A 136 3.96 10.89 -7.54
N GLU A 137 3.38 9.72 -7.85
CA GLU A 137 2.83 8.79 -6.84
C GLU A 137 3.95 7.98 -6.20
N VAL A 138 3.94 7.91 -4.87
CA VAL A 138 4.89 7.11 -4.10
C VAL A 138 4.19 6.35 -2.96
N ARG A 139 4.63 5.12 -2.70
CA ARG A 139 4.27 4.33 -1.52
C ARG A 139 5.45 4.31 -0.57
N VAL A 140 5.28 4.90 0.60
CA VAL A 140 6.38 5.17 1.52
C VAL A 140 5.99 4.92 2.97
N LEU A 141 7.02 4.74 3.80
CA LEU A 141 6.94 4.85 5.25
C LEU A 141 7.18 6.30 5.62
N CYS A 142 6.31 6.85 6.46
CA CYS A 142 6.26 8.24 6.84
C CYS A 142 6.53 8.37 8.34
N LYS A 143 7.51 9.20 8.71
CA LYS A 143 7.83 9.49 10.10
C LYS A 143 7.93 10.98 10.31
N ARG A 144 7.25 11.52 11.34
CA ARG A 144 7.40 12.91 11.74
C ARG A 144 8.85 13.21 12.14
N VAL A 145 9.36 14.36 11.67
CA VAL A 145 10.70 14.85 12.01
C VAL A 145 10.68 16.37 12.24
N ASN A 146 11.74 16.88 12.90
CA ASN A 146 11.98 18.30 13.06
C ASN A 146 13.16 18.70 12.19
N TYR A 147 12.90 18.87 10.89
CA TYR A 147 13.94 19.25 9.94
C TYR A 147 13.40 20.35 9.02
N TYR A 148 13.81 21.59 9.27
CA TYR A 148 13.32 22.77 8.58
C TYR A 148 14.50 23.60 8.10
N ASN A 149 14.63 23.78 6.80
CA ASN A 149 15.69 24.59 6.20
C ASN A 149 15.34 24.97 4.75
N ARG A 150 16.14 25.83 4.15
CA ARG A 150 16.01 26.24 2.75
C ARG A 150 14.60 26.73 2.41
N VAL A 151 13.95 26.09 1.42
CA VAL A 151 12.60 26.44 0.97
C VAL A 151 11.56 26.20 2.07
N PHE A 152 11.82 25.24 2.96
CA PHE A 152 10.91 24.81 4.03
C PHE A 152 11.48 25.17 5.42
N ASN A 153 11.89 26.43 5.63
CA ASN A 153 12.55 26.89 6.86
C ASN A 153 11.59 27.37 7.95
N ASP A 154 10.30 27.48 7.68
CA ASP A 154 9.29 27.93 8.62
C ASP A 154 8.55 26.74 9.25
N SER A 155 8.88 26.42 10.49
CA SER A 155 8.24 25.34 11.25
C SER A 155 6.81 25.63 11.70
N THR A 156 6.33 26.85 11.57
CA THR A 156 4.92 27.19 11.85
C THR A 156 4.04 26.92 10.64
N LYS A 157 4.61 27.08 9.45
CA LYS A 157 3.93 26.85 8.18
C LYS A 157 3.98 25.39 7.74
N TRP A 158 5.12 24.73 7.97
CA TRP A 158 5.36 23.38 7.42
C TRP A 158 5.35 22.32 8.49
N PHE A 159 4.77 21.17 8.15
CA PHE A 159 4.88 19.93 8.92
C PHE A 159 5.85 19.01 8.19
N ALA A 160 6.98 18.68 8.83
CA ALA A 160 8.05 17.92 8.20
C ALA A 160 7.91 16.42 8.44
N VAL A 161 8.05 15.63 7.38
CA VAL A 161 7.92 14.17 7.35
C VAL A 161 9.13 13.56 6.64
N ARG A 162 9.79 12.60 7.27
CA ARG A 162 10.75 11.75 6.57
C ARG A 162 9.99 10.67 5.82
N LEU A 163 10.22 10.56 4.51
CA LEU A 163 9.68 9.56 3.61
C LEU A 163 10.78 8.55 3.30
N SER A 164 10.54 7.27 3.56
CA SER A 164 11.47 6.18 3.32
C SER A 164 10.81 5.12 2.46
N HIS A 165 11.52 4.64 1.45
CA HIS A 165 11.07 3.49 0.68
C HIS A 165 11.57 2.20 1.35
N PRO A 166 10.74 1.14 1.49
CA PRO A 166 11.10 -0.05 2.28
C PRO A 166 12.31 -0.83 1.74
N TYR A 167 12.62 -0.63 0.47
CA TYR A 167 13.73 -1.34 -0.22
C TYR A 167 14.89 -0.40 -0.57
N SER A 168 15.05 0.71 0.15
CA SER A 168 16.12 1.68 -0.08
C SER A 168 16.61 2.31 1.20
N ASP A 169 17.91 2.52 1.30
CA ASP A 169 18.53 3.27 2.39
C ASP A 169 18.36 4.78 2.24
N LYS A 170 17.97 5.24 1.04
CA LYS A 170 17.74 6.67 0.78
C LYS A 170 16.38 7.09 1.33
N SER A 171 16.36 8.24 1.99
CA SER A 171 15.13 8.89 2.43
C SER A 171 15.07 10.34 1.96
N ILE A 172 13.86 10.88 1.82
CA ILE A 172 13.59 12.25 1.42
C ILE A 172 12.72 12.93 2.48
N TYR A 173 12.83 14.25 2.62
CA TYR A 173 12.01 15.02 3.53
C TYR A 173 10.83 15.64 2.76
N GLY A 174 9.63 15.21 3.13
CA GLY A 174 8.37 15.75 2.62
C GLY A 174 7.82 16.82 3.55
N TYR A 175 7.22 17.85 2.96
CA TYR A 175 6.64 18.97 3.70
C TYR A 175 5.18 19.13 3.32
N ILE A 176 4.34 19.25 4.35
CA ILE A 176 2.91 19.49 4.27
C ILE A 176 2.66 20.91 4.75
N ASP A 177 1.79 21.65 4.07
CA ASP A 177 1.26 22.90 4.59
C ASP A 177 0.36 22.59 5.79
N SER A 178 0.76 23.05 6.98
CA SER A 178 0.11 22.73 8.26
C SER A 178 -1.34 23.22 8.32
N GLU A 179 -1.68 24.27 7.56
CA GLU A 179 -3.02 24.85 7.53
C GLU A 179 -3.93 24.17 6.52
N SER A 180 -3.41 23.27 5.68
CA SER A 180 -4.21 22.60 4.65
C SER A 180 -5.14 21.54 5.24
N PRO A 181 -6.49 21.73 5.18
CA PRO A 181 -7.45 20.82 5.82
C PRO A 181 -7.39 19.38 5.31
N GLN A 182 -7.00 19.18 4.04
CA GLN A 182 -6.90 17.86 3.43
C GLN A 182 -5.88 16.95 4.11
N PHE A 183 -4.94 17.49 4.88
CA PHE A 183 -3.91 16.75 5.58
C PHE A 183 -4.17 16.55 7.08
N HIS A 184 -5.22 17.10 7.66
CA HIS A 184 -5.47 17.06 9.10
C HIS A 184 -5.47 15.63 9.65
N ARG A 185 -6.13 14.71 8.96
CA ARG A 185 -6.17 13.29 9.37
C ARG A 185 -4.77 12.67 9.30
N PHE A 186 -4.06 12.87 8.19
CA PHE A 186 -2.72 12.32 8.00
C PHE A 186 -1.71 12.87 9.01
N ILE A 187 -1.74 14.17 9.30
CA ILE A 187 -0.92 14.79 10.34
C ILE A 187 -1.25 14.19 11.71
N THR A 188 -2.54 13.99 12.02
CA THR A 188 -2.97 13.36 13.28
C THR A 188 -2.39 11.96 13.42
N ASP A 189 -2.44 11.14 12.38
CA ASP A 189 -1.89 9.79 12.39
C ASP A 189 -0.35 9.83 12.59
N LEU A 190 0.36 10.74 11.91
CA LEU A 190 1.81 10.95 12.07
C LEU A 190 2.23 11.45 13.48
N VAL A 191 1.32 12.10 14.19
CA VAL A 191 1.58 12.52 15.59
C VAL A 191 1.34 11.38 16.57
N ARG A 192 0.37 10.51 16.30
CA ARG A 192 -0.04 9.41 17.19
C ARG A 192 0.88 8.21 17.06
N GLU A 193 1.30 7.89 15.84
CA GLU A 193 2.08 6.71 15.49
C GLU A 193 3.56 7.06 15.30
N LYS A 194 4.45 6.12 15.63
CA LYS A 194 5.89 6.31 15.41
C LYS A 194 6.25 6.37 13.93
N GLU A 195 5.52 5.60 13.12
CA GLU A 195 5.68 5.50 11.67
C GLU A 195 4.37 5.01 11.07
N VAL A 196 3.96 5.59 9.94
CA VAL A 196 2.78 5.18 9.19
C VAL A 196 3.14 4.90 7.74
N SER A 197 2.52 3.91 7.13
CA SER A 197 2.58 3.72 5.68
C SER A 197 1.54 4.60 4.99
N ALA A 198 1.89 5.19 3.85
CA ALA A 198 0.97 6.01 3.08
C ALA A 198 1.27 5.94 1.58
N THR A 199 0.24 6.17 0.77
CA THR A 199 0.35 6.48 -0.66
C THR A 199 0.17 7.98 -0.83
N LEU A 200 1.18 8.64 -1.39
CA LEU A 200 1.26 10.08 -1.49
C LEU A 200 1.51 10.51 -2.93
N LYS A 201 1.13 11.74 -3.29
CA LYS A 201 1.75 12.47 -4.39
C LYS A 201 2.72 13.50 -3.85
N ILE A 202 3.92 13.47 -4.38
CA ILE A 202 5.01 14.39 -4.02
C ILE A 202 5.54 15.10 -5.27
N ARG A 203 6.12 16.28 -5.09
CA ARG A 203 6.86 16.98 -6.15
C ARG A 203 8.02 17.79 -5.57
N TYR A 204 9.05 17.98 -6.37
CA TYR A 204 10.09 18.94 -6.01
C TYR A 204 9.60 20.38 -6.21
N PRO A 205 10.01 21.32 -5.33
CA PRO A 205 9.87 22.73 -5.62
C PRO A 205 10.65 23.09 -6.89
N GLN A 206 10.12 24.04 -7.67
CA GLN A 206 10.87 24.57 -8.81
C GLN A 206 12.21 25.15 -8.33
N ASN A 207 13.28 24.86 -9.05
CA ASN A 207 14.64 25.30 -8.72
C ASN A 207 15.10 24.91 -7.30
N SER A 208 14.67 23.77 -6.79
CA SER A 208 15.10 23.29 -5.47
C SER A 208 16.63 23.16 -5.43
N PRO A 209 17.31 23.82 -4.48
CA PRO A 209 18.77 23.76 -4.37
C PRO A 209 19.26 22.42 -3.81
N VAL A 210 18.35 21.57 -3.32
CA VAL A 210 18.65 20.29 -2.69
C VAL A 210 17.81 19.17 -3.26
N GLY A 211 18.40 17.97 -3.39
CA GLY A 211 17.74 16.79 -3.97
C GLY A 211 16.97 15.94 -2.97
N ASN A 212 16.85 16.36 -1.70
CA ASN A 212 16.23 15.56 -0.65
C ASN A 212 15.03 16.23 0.03
N GLN A 213 14.41 17.24 -0.62
CA GLN A 213 13.26 17.96 -0.10
C GLN A 213 12.15 18.04 -1.16
N VAL A 214 10.92 17.66 -0.77
CA VAL A 214 9.73 17.66 -1.64
C VAL A 214 8.52 18.26 -0.91
N SER A 215 7.57 18.78 -1.67
CA SER A 215 6.23 19.06 -1.17
C SER A 215 5.38 17.79 -1.24
N ILE A 216 4.65 17.46 -0.19
CA ILE A 216 3.56 16.49 -0.23
C ILE A 216 2.33 17.25 -0.68
N VAL A 217 1.83 16.93 -1.87
CA VAL A 217 0.72 17.68 -2.49
C VAL A 217 -0.63 16.97 -2.35
N GLU A 218 -0.59 15.65 -2.11
CA GLU A 218 -1.81 14.86 -1.89
C GLU A 218 -1.51 13.66 -0.98
N HIS A 219 -2.38 13.41 -0.02
CA HIS A 219 -2.47 12.16 0.71
C HIS A 219 -3.57 11.33 0.05
N MET A 220 -3.18 10.42 -0.84
CA MET A 220 -4.13 9.63 -1.64
C MET A 220 -4.89 8.63 -0.76
N GLN A 221 -4.18 7.97 0.17
CA GLN A 221 -4.77 7.01 1.10
C GLN A 221 -3.80 6.62 2.23
N PRO A 222 -4.33 6.21 3.38
CA PRO A 222 -3.54 5.51 4.40
C PRO A 222 -3.14 4.13 3.87
N GLY A 223 -1.89 3.73 4.15
CA GLY A 223 -1.34 2.46 3.65
C GLY A 223 -1.01 2.47 2.16
N TRP A 224 -0.75 1.28 1.62
CA TRP A 224 -0.32 1.09 0.24
C TRP A 224 -1.35 0.39 -0.65
N VAL A 225 -2.33 -0.28 -0.04
CA VAL A 225 -3.40 -0.99 -0.74
C VAL A 225 -4.51 -0.01 -1.08
N ARG A 226 -4.81 0.18 -2.36
CA ARG A 226 -5.95 0.99 -2.75
C ARG A 226 -7.24 0.29 -2.36
N PRO A 227 -8.23 1.01 -1.78
CA PRO A 227 -9.57 0.47 -1.60
C PRO A 227 -10.10 -0.11 -2.92
N ALA A 228 -10.91 -1.16 -2.86
CA ALA A 228 -11.67 -1.59 -4.02
C ALA A 228 -12.52 -0.40 -4.49
N ALA A 229 -12.57 -0.15 -5.81
CA ALA A 229 -13.43 0.89 -6.33
C ALA A 229 -14.87 0.60 -5.85
N SER A 230 -15.43 1.50 -5.05
CA SER A 230 -16.84 1.39 -4.65
C SER A 230 -17.67 1.47 -5.92
N ASN A 231 -18.55 0.50 -6.17
CA ASN A 231 -19.46 0.45 -7.33
C ASN A 231 -20.47 1.61 -7.39
N HIS A 232 -20.23 2.71 -6.68
CA HIS A 232 -21.11 3.87 -6.59
C HIS A 232 -20.83 4.99 -7.60
N GLU A 233 -19.77 4.88 -8.42
CA GLU A 233 -19.48 5.91 -9.44
C GLU A 233 -20.04 5.59 -10.84
N ALA A 234 -20.81 4.50 -11.01
CA ALA A 234 -21.32 4.07 -12.31
C ALA A 234 -22.75 4.55 -12.62
N GLU A 235 -23.38 5.40 -11.82
CA GLU A 235 -24.72 5.95 -12.13
C GLU A 235 -24.74 7.48 -11.93
N SER A 236 -24.19 8.21 -12.90
CA SER A 236 -24.64 9.56 -13.22
C SER A 236 -25.25 9.53 -14.61
N PRO A 237 -26.57 9.50 -14.75
CA PRO A 237 -27.19 9.67 -16.06
C PRO A 237 -26.94 11.13 -16.51
N SER A 238 -26.32 11.27 -17.67
CA SER A 238 -26.30 12.51 -18.43
C SER A 238 -27.73 12.97 -18.66
N ALA A 239 -28.14 14.00 -17.94
CA ALA A 239 -29.36 14.75 -18.25
C ALA A 239 -29.06 15.74 -19.37
N HIS A 240 -29.92 15.69 -20.36
CA HIS A 240 -30.02 16.48 -21.59
C HIS A 240 -29.90 18.00 -21.40
#